data_45df78a0eabeccec03d8367998a1ea5a
#
_entry.id   45df78a0eabeccec03d8367998a1ea5a
#
_cell.length_a   1.000
_cell.length_b   1.000
_cell.length_c   1.000
_cell.angle_alpha   90.00
_cell.angle_beta   90.00
_cell.angle_gamma   90.00
#
_symmetry.space_group_name_H-M   'P 1'
#
loop_
_entity.id
_entity.type
_entity.pdbx_description
1 polymer ?
#
loop_
_entity_poly.entity_id
_entity_poly.type
_entity_poly.pdbx_seq_one_letter_code
_entity_poly.pdbx_strand_id
1 'polypeptide(L)'
;LEKEALDYFITNAGSPNGIIDGGIAVFAAGNEYAANPAFPGAYSKCVCVASLAADFTPACYTDFGSLVTLSAPGGDLEYYGKIGQEEDEYWAETAEQKGAVLSTMIKNGKPAYGYMEGTSMACPHAAGVAALGLSYAVKQNRHYRAADFIALMKKAVKPLDGYYENGATKTYYLNHTTMGASPEVVELSKYIGKMGTGLIDAGKLLDGIKNKEFSSDMKLPNIYVGVEKTIKYNLALYFDGIADGYSCNIANNEIATASVEGATLTIKGLKAGSTSLTITAGGKTQTATVMVRQGANSNGWM
;
A
#
# COMPACT_ATOMS: atom_id res chain seq x y z
N LEU A 1 16.51 -15.92 5.88
CA LEU A 1 16.05 -15.15 7.06
C LEU A 1 15.23 -13.93 6.66
N GLU A 2 15.77 -12.96 5.86
CA GLU A 2 15.02 -11.77 5.42
C GLU A 2 13.75 -12.12 4.61
N LYS A 3 13.89 -13.00 3.64
CA LYS A 3 12.77 -13.47 2.82
C LYS A 3 11.68 -14.13 3.67
N GLU A 4 12.04 -14.95 4.65
CA GLU A 4 11.10 -15.59 5.58
C GLU A 4 10.36 -14.55 6.44
N ALA A 5 11.08 -13.52 6.90
CA ALA A 5 10.49 -12.43 7.66
C ALA A 5 9.49 -11.60 6.80
N LEU A 6 9.86 -11.31 5.54
CA LEU A 6 8.97 -10.65 4.59
C LEU A 6 7.74 -11.51 4.28
N ASP A 7 7.92 -12.81 4.01
CA ASP A 7 6.81 -13.73 3.78
C ASP A 7 5.88 -13.82 4.98
N TYR A 8 6.43 -13.83 6.19
CA TYR A 8 5.65 -13.82 7.43
C TYR A 8 4.82 -12.53 7.54
N PHE A 9 5.44 -11.36 7.36
CA PHE A 9 4.74 -10.06 7.38
C PHE A 9 3.65 -9.98 6.30
N ILE A 10 3.99 -10.30 5.05
CA ILE A 10 3.06 -10.23 3.91
C ILE A 10 1.86 -11.15 4.12
N THR A 11 2.06 -12.29 4.79
CA THR A 11 0.99 -13.28 5.00
C THR A 11 0.15 -13.00 6.24
N ASN A 12 0.78 -12.53 7.32
CA ASN A 12 0.15 -12.52 8.65
C ASN A 12 -0.13 -11.11 9.20
N ALA A 13 0.33 -10.05 8.56
CA ALA A 13 -0.02 -8.70 8.98
C ALA A 13 -1.51 -8.42 8.73
N GLY A 14 -2.02 -7.39 9.37
CA GLY A 14 -3.44 -7.06 9.38
C GLY A 14 -4.05 -7.29 10.77
N SER A 15 -5.33 -7.04 10.90
CA SER A 15 -6.07 -7.27 12.14
C SER A 15 -7.42 -7.92 11.84
N PRO A 16 -7.99 -8.68 12.79
CA PRO A 16 -9.35 -9.19 12.65
C PRO A 16 -10.32 -8.05 12.31
N ASN A 17 -11.16 -8.25 11.32
CA ASN A 17 -12.06 -7.23 10.76
C ASN A 17 -11.32 -6.03 10.13
N GLY A 18 -10.06 -6.20 9.77
CA GLY A 18 -9.26 -5.20 9.05
C GLY A 18 -9.70 -5.03 7.60
N ILE A 19 -9.17 -4.00 6.97
CA ILE A 19 -9.46 -3.68 5.56
C ILE A 19 -8.59 -4.50 4.61
N ILE A 20 -7.49 -5.03 5.10
CA ILE A 20 -6.54 -5.80 4.31
C ILE A 20 -6.09 -7.05 5.05
N ASP A 21 -6.05 -8.17 4.33
CA ASP A 21 -5.39 -9.39 4.76
C ASP A 21 -3.95 -9.38 4.26
N GLY A 22 -3.02 -9.53 5.20
CA GLY A 22 -1.59 -9.47 4.93
C GLY A 22 -1.02 -8.06 4.95
N GLY A 23 0.29 -7.94 4.73
CA GLY A 23 1.04 -6.70 4.72
C GLY A 23 1.49 -6.29 3.31
N ILE A 24 1.62 -4.99 3.07
CA ILE A 24 2.22 -4.44 1.86
C ILE A 24 3.61 -3.93 2.23
N ALA A 25 4.63 -4.58 1.70
CA ALA A 25 6.02 -4.17 1.87
C ALA A 25 6.46 -3.35 0.65
N VAL A 26 6.85 -2.09 0.87
CA VAL A 26 7.26 -1.14 -0.16
C VAL A 26 8.73 -0.82 0.01
N PHE A 27 9.52 -0.95 -1.05
CA PHE A 27 10.97 -0.72 -1.03
C PHE A 27 11.43 0.14 -2.20
N ALA A 28 12.47 0.91 -1.95
CA ALA A 28 13.21 1.61 -2.98
C ALA A 28 13.90 0.62 -3.93
N ALA A 29 13.98 0.97 -5.22
CA ALA A 29 14.63 0.11 -6.21
C ALA A 29 16.16 0.09 -6.06
N GLY A 30 16.78 1.18 -5.63
CA GLY A 30 18.22 1.41 -5.55
C GLY A 30 18.64 2.64 -6.36
N ASN A 31 19.86 3.13 -6.12
CA ASN A 31 20.39 4.39 -6.70
C ASN A 31 21.70 4.17 -7.43
N GLU A 32 21.94 2.98 -7.95
CA GLU A 32 23.20 2.58 -8.57
C GLU A 32 23.16 2.66 -10.10
N TYR A 33 22.04 3.21 -10.68
CA TYR A 33 21.83 3.21 -12.14
C TYR A 33 21.88 1.79 -12.74
N ALA A 34 21.45 0.81 -11.97
CA ALA A 34 21.55 -0.60 -12.33
C ALA A 34 20.30 -1.10 -13.05
N ALA A 35 20.52 -2.02 -14.02
CA ALA A 35 19.41 -2.66 -14.76
C ALA A 35 18.65 -3.73 -13.95
N ASN A 36 19.01 -3.94 -12.71
CA ASN A 36 18.33 -4.84 -11.78
C ASN A 36 18.24 -4.16 -10.41
N PRO A 37 17.03 -3.97 -9.88
CA PRO A 37 16.82 -3.42 -8.54
C PRO A 37 17.47 -4.25 -7.44
N ALA A 38 17.87 -3.58 -6.37
CA ALA A 38 18.45 -4.22 -5.20
C ALA A 38 17.42 -4.99 -4.36
N PHE A 39 17.88 -6.02 -3.63
CA PHE A 39 17.08 -6.63 -2.57
C PHE A 39 17.04 -5.70 -1.35
N PRO A 40 15.91 -5.67 -0.59
CA PRO A 40 14.72 -6.55 -0.71
C PRO A 40 13.68 -6.07 -1.73
N GLY A 41 13.85 -4.90 -2.38
CA GLY A 41 12.90 -4.37 -3.37
C GLY A 41 12.65 -5.33 -4.54
N ALA A 42 13.70 -6.00 -5.00
CA ALA A 42 13.64 -7.01 -6.07
C ALA A 42 12.86 -8.29 -5.71
N TYR A 43 12.38 -8.44 -4.46
CA TYR A 43 11.55 -9.58 -4.11
C TYR A 43 10.13 -9.44 -4.71
N SER A 44 9.71 -10.41 -5.50
CA SER A 44 8.49 -10.34 -6.33
C SER A 44 7.17 -10.13 -5.57
N LYS A 45 7.16 -10.33 -4.26
CA LYS A 45 5.99 -10.06 -3.39
C LYS A 45 5.99 -8.65 -2.79
N CYS A 46 7.07 -7.89 -2.97
CA CYS A 46 7.19 -6.51 -2.51
C CYS A 46 6.81 -5.52 -3.63
N VAL A 47 6.52 -4.30 -3.25
CA VAL A 47 6.38 -3.18 -4.18
C VAL A 47 7.74 -2.52 -4.32
N CYS A 48 8.38 -2.69 -5.46
CA CYS A 48 9.65 -2.07 -5.81
C CYS A 48 9.41 -0.75 -6.52
N VAL A 49 9.94 0.35 -6.02
CA VAL A 49 9.65 1.71 -6.49
C VAL A 49 10.87 2.35 -7.10
N ALA A 50 10.81 2.66 -8.41
CA ALA A 50 11.82 3.44 -9.12
C ALA A 50 11.54 4.95 -9.01
N SER A 51 12.59 5.76 -9.21
CA SER A 51 12.53 7.21 -9.08
C SER A 51 12.33 7.91 -10.42
N LEU A 52 11.45 8.92 -10.42
CA LEU A 52 11.22 9.82 -11.54
C LEU A 52 11.64 11.24 -11.21
N ALA A 53 12.18 11.92 -12.21
CA ALA A 53 12.34 13.35 -12.27
C ALA A 53 11.01 14.07 -12.51
N ALA A 54 11.01 15.41 -12.39
CA ALA A 54 9.81 16.24 -12.53
C ALA A 54 9.21 16.23 -13.96
N ASP A 55 9.96 15.83 -14.95
CA ASP A 55 9.56 15.72 -16.36
C ASP A 55 9.05 14.33 -16.75
N PHE A 56 8.79 13.44 -15.78
CA PHE A 56 8.37 12.05 -15.95
C PHE A 56 9.45 11.12 -16.56
N THR A 57 10.67 11.60 -16.70
CA THR A 57 11.79 10.73 -17.12
C THR A 57 12.40 10.03 -15.92
N PRO A 58 13.09 8.89 -16.11
CA PRO A 58 13.82 8.23 -15.04
C PRO A 58 14.86 9.19 -14.43
N ALA A 59 14.94 9.22 -13.10
CA ALA A 59 16.02 9.93 -12.42
C ALA A 59 17.36 9.30 -12.79
N CYS A 60 18.41 10.11 -12.89
CA CYS A 60 19.71 9.69 -13.40
C CYS A 60 20.35 8.53 -12.63
N TYR A 61 20.05 8.42 -11.35
CA TYR A 61 20.59 7.41 -10.42
C TYR A 61 19.70 6.17 -10.30
N THR A 62 18.42 6.22 -10.74
CA THR A 62 17.45 5.17 -10.40
C THR A 62 17.84 3.80 -10.95
N ASP A 63 17.72 2.77 -10.12
CA ASP A 63 17.70 1.41 -10.63
C ASP A 63 16.39 1.15 -11.38
N PHE A 64 16.45 0.32 -12.40
CA PHE A 64 15.35 0.02 -13.31
C PHE A 64 15.35 -1.47 -13.71
N GLY A 65 14.30 -1.95 -14.34
CA GLY A 65 14.26 -3.34 -14.81
C GLY A 65 12.90 -4.01 -14.58
N SER A 66 12.82 -5.28 -14.97
CA SER A 66 11.56 -6.06 -14.93
C SER A 66 11.01 -6.32 -13.52
N LEU A 67 11.83 -6.12 -12.50
CA LEU A 67 11.43 -6.30 -11.09
C LEU A 67 10.88 -5.02 -10.45
N VAL A 68 10.99 -3.87 -11.11
CA VAL A 68 10.32 -2.63 -10.68
C VAL A 68 8.82 -2.84 -10.78
N THR A 69 8.10 -2.53 -9.71
CA THR A 69 6.63 -2.66 -9.66
C THR A 69 5.94 -1.43 -10.25
N LEU A 70 6.38 -0.25 -9.85
CA LEU A 70 5.88 1.05 -10.28
C LEU A 70 6.92 2.14 -10.00
N SER A 71 6.67 3.34 -10.48
CA SER A 71 7.51 4.51 -10.25
C SER A 71 6.79 5.57 -9.44
N ALA A 72 7.57 6.43 -8.77
CA ALA A 72 7.06 7.58 -8.03
C ALA A 72 8.06 8.76 -8.09
N PRO A 73 7.64 10.00 -7.75
CA PRO A 73 8.56 11.13 -7.69
C PRO A 73 9.65 10.91 -6.65
N GLY A 74 10.91 10.94 -7.06
CA GLY A 74 12.05 10.83 -6.15
C GLY A 74 13.05 11.98 -6.31
N GLY A 75 12.82 12.85 -7.28
CA GLY A 75 13.69 13.97 -7.61
C GLY A 75 14.84 13.58 -8.53
N ASP A 76 15.45 14.59 -9.12
CA ASP A 76 16.64 14.47 -9.97
C ASP A 76 17.30 15.87 -10.06
N LEU A 77 18.28 16.13 -9.22
CA LEU A 77 19.01 17.42 -9.21
C LEU A 77 19.80 17.64 -10.48
N GLU A 78 20.28 16.57 -11.11
CA GLU A 78 20.99 16.66 -12.37
C GLU A 78 20.11 17.16 -13.52
N TYR A 79 18.79 16.99 -13.43
CA TYR A 79 17.83 17.57 -14.38
C TYR A 79 18.05 19.08 -14.59
N TYR A 80 18.51 19.79 -13.56
CA TYR A 80 18.83 21.23 -13.59
C TYR A 80 20.33 21.53 -13.73
N GLY A 81 21.13 20.53 -14.13
CA GLY A 81 22.58 20.70 -14.32
C GLY A 81 23.39 20.72 -13.04
N LYS A 82 22.83 20.25 -11.93
CA LYS A 82 23.52 20.17 -10.64
C LYS A 82 24.15 18.81 -10.44
N ILE A 83 25.36 18.78 -9.93
CA ILE A 83 26.08 17.59 -9.53
C ILE A 83 26.32 17.66 -8.03
N GLY A 84 25.58 16.85 -7.29
CA GLY A 84 25.58 16.86 -5.83
C GLY A 84 24.79 18.03 -5.24
N GLN A 85 24.86 18.14 -3.95
CA GLN A 85 24.11 19.12 -3.16
C GLN A 85 25.00 19.64 -2.03
N GLU A 86 25.25 20.93 -2.00
CA GLU A 86 25.99 21.56 -0.90
C GLU A 86 25.15 21.57 0.38
N GLU A 87 25.79 21.64 1.55
CA GLU A 87 25.10 21.51 2.84
C GLU A 87 23.97 22.54 3.05
N ASP A 88 24.16 23.78 2.64
CA ASP A 88 23.18 24.86 2.74
C ASP A 88 22.04 24.72 1.72
N GLU A 89 22.22 23.96 0.64
CA GLU A 89 21.19 23.67 -0.36
C GLU A 89 20.18 22.60 0.10
N TYR A 90 20.49 21.84 1.15
CA TYR A 90 19.54 20.88 1.74
C TYR A 90 18.36 21.57 2.44
N TRP A 91 18.53 22.81 2.90
CA TRP A 91 17.56 23.46 3.76
C TRP A 91 16.67 24.44 2.99
N ALA A 92 15.35 24.29 3.14
CA ALA A 92 14.37 25.14 2.44
C ALA A 92 14.42 26.61 2.88
N GLU A 93 15.01 26.91 4.04
CA GLU A 93 15.23 28.28 4.54
C GLU A 93 16.34 29.03 3.81
N THR A 94 17.26 28.30 3.20
CA THR A 94 18.46 28.86 2.55
C THR A 94 18.44 28.75 1.04
N ALA A 95 17.72 27.77 0.49
CA ALA A 95 17.69 27.52 -0.95
C ALA A 95 16.36 26.94 -1.42
N GLU A 96 16.05 27.09 -2.70
CA GLU A 96 14.99 26.37 -3.41
C GLU A 96 15.64 25.36 -4.39
N GLN A 97 15.34 24.07 -4.20
CA GLN A 97 15.87 23.00 -5.03
C GLN A 97 14.77 22.42 -5.93
N LYS A 98 14.67 22.91 -7.16
CA LYS A 98 13.59 22.54 -8.11
C LYS A 98 13.59 21.07 -8.51
N GLY A 99 14.76 20.43 -8.52
CA GLY A 99 14.88 19.01 -8.91
C GLY A 99 14.65 18.02 -7.79
N ALA A 100 14.56 18.46 -6.53
CA ALA A 100 14.52 17.60 -5.36
C ALA A 100 13.12 17.54 -4.71
N VAL A 101 12.94 16.58 -3.81
CA VAL A 101 11.72 16.38 -3.02
C VAL A 101 11.85 17.12 -1.70
N LEU A 102 10.93 18.07 -1.45
CA LEU A 102 10.83 18.80 -0.17
C LEU A 102 10.10 17.92 0.86
N SER A 103 10.69 17.79 2.05
CA SER A 103 10.05 17.08 3.16
C SER A 103 10.47 17.65 4.52
N THR A 104 9.83 17.14 5.58
CA THR A 104 10.18 17.44 6.96
C THR A 104 11.49 16.78 7.36
N MET A 105 12.35 17.55 8.03
CA MET A 105 13.66 17.10 8.51
C MET A 105 13.93 17.61 9.91
N ILE A 106 15.07 17.23 10.49
CA ILE A 106 15.56 17.75 11.76
C ILE A 106 16.91 18.43 11.50
N LYS A 107 16.99 19.73 11.82
CA LYS A 107 18.22 20.54 11.78
C LYS A 107 18.61 20.95 13.19
N ASN A 108 19.78 20.51 13.65
CA ASN A 108 20.29 20.84 15.00
C ASN A 108 19.26 20.52 16.12
N GLY A 109 18.59 19.36 16.04
CA GLY A 109 17.60 18.91 17.01
C GLY A 109 16.25 19.63 16.95
N LYS A 110 15.99 20.46 15.92
CA LYS A 110 14.72 21.19 15.73
C LYS A 110 14.04 20.78 14.44
N PRO A 111 12.67 20.83 14.37
CA PRO A 111 11.96 20.63 13.12
C PRO A 111 12.40 21.62 12.04
N ALA A 112 12.60 21.12 10.83
CA ALA A 112 12.98 21.92 9.66
C ALA A 112 12.35 21.30 8.40
N TYR A 113 12.51 21.98 7.26
CA TYR A 113 12.20 21.46 5.94
C TYR A 113 13.47 21.39 5.11
N GLY A 114 13.61 20.31 4.34
CA GLY A 114 14.78 20.13 3.50
C GLY A 114 14.47 19.37 2.23
N TYR A 115 15.39 19.41 1.29
CA TYR A 115 15.31 18.80 -0.02
C TYR A 115 16.23 17.58 -0.11
N MET A 116 15.71 16.50 -0.65
CA MET A 116 16.48 15.30 -0.97
C MET A 116 16.02 14.68 -2.28
N GLU A 117 16.88 13.86 -2.87
CA GLU A 117 16.55 13.02 -4.02
C GLU A 117 16.92 11.57 -3.74
N GLY A 118 16.30 10.64 -4.47
CA GLY A 118 16.56 9.21 -4.35
C GLY A 118 15.33 8.35 -4.54
N THR A 119 15.54 7.09 -4.84
CA THR A 119 14.47 6.07 -4.75
C THR A 119 13.93 5.96 -3.31
N SER A 120 14.74 6.39 -2.31
CA SER A 120 14.33 6.56 -0.92
C SER A 120 13.25 7.63 -0.71
N MET A 121 13.13 8.62 -1.63
CA MET A 121 12.07 9.62 -1.65
C MET A 121 10.88 9.15 -2.49
N ALA A 122 11.11 8.38 -3.55
CA ALA A 122 10.05 7.77 -4.36
C ALA A 122 9.25 6.72 -3.58
N CYS A 123 9.92 5.88 -2.81
CA CYS A 123 9.31 4.81 -2.00
C CYS A 123 8.22 5.31 -1.04
N PRO A 124 8.43 6.34 -0.20
CA PRO A 124 7.39 6.84 0.70
C PRO A 124 6.22 7.53 -0.03
N HIS A 125 6.40 8.06 -1.24
CA HIS A 125 5.27 8.52 -2.06
C HIS A 125 4.32 7.36 -2.39
N ALA A 126 4.87 6.23 -2.85
CA ALA A 126 4.07 5.03 -3.14
C ALA A 126 3.41 4.46 -1.86
N ALA A 127 4.14 4.42 -0.74
CA ALA A 127 3.61 4.00 0.55
C ALA A 127 2.50 4.92 1.06
N GLY A 128 2.67 6.25 0.89
CA GLY A 128 1.66 7.24 1.24
C GLY A 128 0.39 7.11 0.42
N VAL A 129 0.50 6.87 -0.89
CA VAL A 129 -0.65 6.60 -1.78
C VAL A 129 -1.35 5.31 -1.38
N ALA A 130 -0.60 4.25 -1.04
CA ALA A 130 -1.18 3.00 -0.53
C ALA A 130 -1.95 3.23 0.78
N ALA A 131 -1.38 3.95 1.74
CA ALA A 131 -2.02 4.29 3.01
C ALA A 131 -3.29 5.13 2.81
N LEU A 132 -3.26 6.12 1.91
CA LEU A 132 -4.43 6.91 1.52
C LEU A 132 -5.53 6.02 0.93
N GLY A 133 -5.17 5.11 0.02
CA GLY A 133 -6.10 4.14 -0.57
C GLY A 133 -6.74 3.25 0.49
N LEU A 134 -5.96 2.66 1.39
CA LEU A 134 -6.49 1.83 2.48
C LEU A 134 -7.38 2.62 3.43
N SER A 135 -7.02 3.87 3.76
CA SER A 135 -7.89 4.76 4.54
C SER A 135 -9.23 5.04 3.84
N TYR A 136 -9.20 5.20 2.51
CA TYR A 136 -10.41 5.36 1.72
C TYR A 136 -11.22 4.06 1.63
N ALA A 137 -10.56 2.90 1.52
CA ALA A 137 -11.21 1.59 1.54
C ALA A 137 -12.01 1.37 2.83
N VAL A 138 -11.51 1.82 4.00
CA VAL A 138 -12.28 1.84 5.26
C VAL A 138 -13.62 2.57 5.08
N LYS A 139 -13.58 3.79 4.52
CA LYS A 139 -14.78 4.62 4.32
C LYS A 139 -15.77 4.00 3.33
N GLN A 140 -15.26 3.22 2.38
CA GLN A 140 -16.06 2.54 1.36
C GLN A 140 -16.49 1.13 1.77
N ASN A 141 -16.12 0.66 2.98
CA ASN A 141 -16.32 -0.72 3.43
C ASN A 141 -15.80 -1.74 2.40
N ARG A 142 -14.59 -1.51 1.87
CA ARG A 142 -13.92 -2.43 0.94
C ARG A 142 -12.85 -3.20 1.68
N HIS A 143 -12.73 -4.47 1.33
CA HIS A 143 -11.69 -5.36 1.85
C HIS A 143 -10.80 -5.83 0.70
N TYR A 144 -9.51 -6.02 0.99
CA TYR A 144 -8.51 -6.47 0.04
C TYR A 144 -7.63 -7.56 0.66
N ARG A 145 -7.16 -8.47 -0.18
CA ARG A 145 -5.92 -9.20 0.12
C ARG A 145 -4.74 -8.33 -0.32
N ALA A 146 -3.61 -8.43 0.36
CA ALA A 146 -2.43 -7.61 0.03
C ALA A 146 -2.04 -7.69 -1.46
N ALA A 147 -2.05 -8.90 -2.05
CA ALA A 147 -1.74 -9.08 -3.46
C ALA A 147 -2.74 -8.38 -4.41
N ASP A 148 -4.03 -8.38 -4.06
CA ASP A 148 -5.09 -7.73 -4.86
C ASP A 148 -4.98 -6.20 -4.78
N PHE A 149 -4.62 -5.67 -3.61
CA PHE A 149 -4.38 -4.24 -3.45
C PHE A 149 -3.12 -3.79 -4.21
N ILE A 150 -2.05 -4.60 -4.21
CA ILE A 150 -0.86 -4.35 -5.06
C ILE A 150 -1.24 -4.39 -6.55
N ALA A 151 -2.11 -5.32 -6.98
CA ALA A 151 -2.60 -5.35 -8.35
C ALA A 151 -3.39 -4.08 -8.71
N LEU A 152 -4.19 -3.56 -7.77
CA LEU A 152 -4.88 -2.27 -7.94
C LEU A 152 -3.88 -1.11 -8.03
N MET A 153 -2.87 -1.06 -7.18
CA MET A 153 -1.81 -0.04 -7.27
C MET A 153 -1.10 -0.08 -8.63
N LYS A 154 -0.78 -1.26 -9.14
CA LYS A 154 -0.17 -1.45 -10.48
C LYS A 154 -1.06 -0.98 -11.62
N LYS A 155 -2.37 -1.05 -11.47
CA LYS A 155 -3.35 -0.52 -12.44
C LYS A 155 -3.54 0.99 -12.30
N ALA A 156 -3.44 1.51 -11.08
CA ALA A 156 -3.66 2.91 -10.72
C ALA A 156 -2.41 3.76 -11.01
N VAL A 157 -1.98 3.80 -12.27
CA VAL A 157 -0.77 4.51 -12.70
C VAL A 157 -1.02 5.37 -13.93
N LYS A 158 -0.16 6.37 -14.13
CA LYS A 158 0.02 7.07 -15.41
C LYS A 158 1.09 6.31 -16.19
N PRO A 159 0.79 5.78 -17.41
CA PRO A 159 1.79 5.11 -18.22
C PRO A 159 2.97 6.03 -18.56
N LEU A 160 4.17 5.48 -18.63
CA LEU A 160 5.40 6.25 -18.85
C LEU A 160 6.04 5.98 -20.23
N ASP A 161 5.86 4.80 -20.79
CA ASP A 161 6.59 4.37 -21.98
C ASP A 161 6.47 5.34 -23.16
N GLY A 162 5.32 5.98 -23.32
CA GLY A 162 5.10 7.00 -24.35
C GLY A 162 6.00 8.24 -24.23
N TYR A 163 6.60 8.50 -23.06
CA TYR A 163 7.60 9.56 -22.88
C TYR A 163 9.00 9.12 -23.32
N TYR A 164 9.21 7.83 -23.57
CA TYR A 164 10.50 7.21 -23.83
C TYR A 164 10.66 6.76 -25.27
N GLU A 165 9.62 6.91 -26.08
CA GLU A 165 9.57 6.53 -27.48
C GLU A 165 10.11 7.63 -28.42
N ASN A 166 10.18 7.30 -29.72
CA ASN A 166 10.47 8.24 -30.83
C ASN A 166 11.82 8.96 -30.74
N GLY A 167 12.86 8.29 -30.21
CA GLY A 167 14.20 8.86 -30.10
C GLY A 167 14.33 9.89 -28.97
N ALA A 168 13.44 9.83 -27.97
CA ALA A 168 13.54 10.69 -26.78
C ALA A 168 14.87 10.43 -26.07
N THR A 169 15.56 11.51 -25.73
CA THR A 169 16.86 11.47 -25.04
C THR A 169 16.82 12.35 -23.79
N LYS A 170 17.69 12.05 -22.83
CA LYS A 170 17.97 12.90 -21.67
C LYS A 170 19.47 13.03 -21.49
N THR A 171 19.93 14.22 -21.15
CA THR A 171 21.33 14.44 -20.77
C THR A 171 21.47 14.26 -19.27
N TYR A 172 22.30 13.30 -18.88
CA TYR A 172 22.79 13.18 -17.51
C TYR A 172 24.14 13.88 -17.41
N TYR A 173 24.32 14.71 -16.40
CA TYR A 173 25.53 15.51 -16.23
C TYR A 173 26.69 14.73 -15.58
N LEU A 174 26.40 13.58 -15.00
CA LEU A 174 27.38 12.58 -14.58
C LEU A 174 27.32 11.37 -15.52
N ASN A 175 28.49 10.85 -15.88
CA ASN A 175 28.57 9.52 -16.49
C ASN A 175 28.51 8.46 -15.39
N HIS A 176 27.35 7.85 -15.19
CA HIS A 176 27.13 6.86 -14.14
C HIS A 176 27.92 5.57 -14.32
N THR A 177 28.41 5.29 -15.53
CA THR A 177 29.27 4.12 -15.80
C THR A 177 30.70 4.36 -15.32
N THR A 178 31.21 5.57 -15.50
CA THR A 178 32.60 5.92 -15.17
C THR A 178 32.72 6.70 -13.88
N MET A 179 31.59 7.13 -13.29
CA MET A 179 31.51 8.05 -12.15
C MET A 179 32.27 9.35 -12.39
N GLY A 180 32.39 9.75 -13.66
CA GLY A 180 33.07 10.97 -14.10
C GLY A 180 32.10 12.11 -14.39
N ALA A 181 32.54 13.35 -14.12
CA ALA A 181 31.76 14.58 -14.36
C ALA A 181 31.76 14.94 -15.88
N SER A 182 31.34 14.00 -16.72
CA SER A 182 31.20 14.25 -18.18
C SER A 182 29.73 13.95 -18.55
N PRO A 183 29.06 14.91 -19.23
CA PRO A 183 27.66 14.69 -19.64
C PRO A 183 27.51 13.46 -20.52
N GLU A 184 26.46 12.69 -20.28
CA GLU A 184 26.05 11.53 -21.06
C GLU A 184 24.65 11.76 -21.63
N VAL A 185 24.51 11.62 -22.97
CA VAL A 185 23.19 11.62 -23.61
C VAL A 185 22.66 10.20 -23.65
N VAL A 186 21.55 9.97 -22.95
CA VAL A 186 20.95 8.66 -22.79
C VAL A 186 19.68 8.56 -23.62
N GLU A 187 19.58 7.52 -24.44
CA GLU A 187 18.37 7.12 -25.15
C GLU A 187 17.35 6.58 -24.13
N LEU A 188 16.20 7.25 -24.02
CA LEU A 188 15.16 6.86 -23.05
C LEU A 188 14.45 5.56 -23.41
N SER A 189 14.54 5.12 -24.67
CA SER A 189 13.98 3.84 -25.12
C SER A 189 14.49 2.62 -24.34
N LYS A 190 15.67 2.72 -23.71
CA LYS A 190 16.21 1.65 -22.84
C LYS A 190 15.36 1.38 -21.60
N TYR A 191 14.52 2.35 -21.19
CA TYR A 191 13.65 2.23 -20.01
C TYR A 191 12.24 1.71 -20.31
N ILE A 192 11.86 1.55 -21.59
CA ILE A 192 10.55 1.03 -21.99
C ILE A 192 10.31 -0.33 -21.34
N GLY A 193 9.19 -0.46 -20.60
CA GLY A 193 8.83 -1.64 -19.84
C GLY A 193 9.69 -1.92 -18.61
N LYS A 194 10.59 -0.98 -18.20
CA LYS A 194 11.53 -1.18 -17.08
C LYS A 194 11.33 -0.24 -15.89
N MET A 195 10.38 0.67 -15.99
CA MET A 195 9.99 1.60 -14.92
C MET A 195 8.71 1.15 -14.21
N GLY A 196 8.49 -0.17 -14.16
CA GLY A 196 7.28 -0.78 -13.63
C GLY A 196 6.06 -0.51 -14.51
N THR A 197 4.86 -0.51 -13.91
CA THR A 197 3.62 -0.25 -14.66
C THR A 197 3.36 1.22 -14.96
N GLY A 198 4.12 2.12 -14.33
CA GLY A 198 4.03 3.56 -14.52
C GLY A 198 4.14 4.38 -13.24
N LEU A 199 3.89 5.68 -13.33
CA LEU A 199 3.84 6.60 -12.19
C LEU A 199 2.57 6.37 -11.38
N ILE A 200 2.70 6.08 -10.08
CA ILE A 200 1.56 5.89 -9.18
C ILE A 200 0.64 7.12 -9.18
N ASP A 201 -0.67 6.89 -9.26
CA ASP A 201 -1.71 7.91 -9.34
C ASP A 201 -2.75 7.69 -8.23
N ALA A 202 -2.76 8.59 -7.24
CA ALA A 202 -3.66 8.51 -6.10
C ALA A 202 -5.14 8.61 -6.52
N GLY A 203 -5.46 9.48 -7.50
CA GLY A 203 -6.84 9.65 -8.00
C GLY A 203 -7.37 8.35 -8.60
N LYS A 204 -6.60 7.72 -9.49
CA LYS A 204 -6.96 6.43 -10.08
C LYS A 204 -7.07 5.32 -9.05
N LEU A 205 -6.23 5.32 -8.01
CA LEU A 205 -6.33 4.35 -6.92
C LEU A 205 -7.67 4.50 -6.18
N LEU A 206 -8.05 5.72 -5.82
CA LEU A 206 -9.32 6.00 -5.14
C LEU A 206 -10.52 5.66 -6.02
N ASP A 207 -10.46 5.95 -7.31
CA ASP A 207 -11.50 5.56 -8.28
C ASP A 207 -11.65 4.05 -8.38
N GLY A 208 -10.55 3.31 -8.46
CA GLY A 208 -10.56 1.84 -8.45
C GLY A 208 -11.20 1.26 -7.19
N ILE A 209 -10.90 1.84 -6.01
CA ILE A 209 -11.52 1.44 -4.74
C ILE A 209 -13.03 1.73 -4.74
N LYS A 210 -13.42 2.92 -5.19
CA LYS A 210 -14.83 3.29 -5.34
C LYS A 210 -15.57 2.33 -6.26
N ASN A 211 -14.95 1.93 -7.35
CA ASN A 211 -15.49 1.02 -8.36
C ASN A 211 -15.36 -0.47 -7.99
N LYS A 212 -14.91 -0.80 -6.77
CA LYS A 212 -14.76 -2.16 -6.25
C LYS A 212 -13.74 -3.03 -7.01
N GLU A 213 -12.80 -2.41 -7.69
CA GLU A 213 -11.79 -3.15 -8.45
C GLU A 213 -10.90 -3.94 -7.50
N PHE A 214 -10.71 -5.22 -7.80
CA PHE A 214 -9.92 -6.19 -7.02
C PHE A 214 -10.36 -6.37 -5.55
N SER A 215 -11.45 -5.73 -5.10
CA SER A 215 -11.95 -5.95 -3.74
C SER A 215 -12.56 -7.36 -3.59
N SER A 216 -12.52 -7.88 -2.39
CA SER A 216 -13.10 -9.18 -2.03
C SER A 216 -13.92 -9.08 -0.75
N ASP A 217 -14.91 -9.96 -0.59
CA ASP A 217 -15.60 -10.08 0.69
C ASP A 217 -14.69 -10.82 1.68
N MET A 218 -14.64 -10.34 2.91
CA MET A 218 -14.09 -11.11 4.01
C MET A 218 -14.97 -12.33 4.31
N LYS A 219 -14.36 -13.40 4.79
CA LYS A 219 -15.13 -14.50 5.40
C LYS A 219 -15.44 -14.14 6.85
N LEU A 220 -16.69 -14.36 7.27
CA LEU A 220 -17.06 -14.24 8.68
C LEU A 220 -16.17 -15.18 9.52
N PRO A 221 -15.38 -14.65 10.48
CA PRO A 221 -14.53 -15.50 11.31
C PRO A 221 -15.36 -16.27 12.32
N ASN A 222 -14.76 -17.27 12.94
CA ASN A 222 -15.29 -17.81 14.18
C ASN A 222 -15.32 -16.70 15.23
N ILE A 223 -16.45 -16.57 15.93
CA ILE A 223 -16.74 -15.46 16.85
C ILE A 223 -16.59 -15.96 18.27
N TYR A 224 -15.76 -15.31 19.05
CA TYR A 224 -15.55 -15.62 20.46
C TYR A 224 -16.12 -14.50 21.32
N VAL A 225 -17.00 -14.82 22.26
CA VAL A 225 -17.60 -13.85 23.15
C VAL A 225 -17.69 -14.43 24.57
N GLY A 226 -17.47 -13.62 25.59
CA GLY A 226 -17.67 -14.01 26.99
C GLY A 226 -19.13 -14.09 27.38
N VAL A 227 -19.45 -14.89 28.39
CA VAL A 227 -20.80 -14.88 29.03
C VAL A 227 -21.10 -13.45 29.49
N GLU A 228 -22.33 -12.97 29.23
CA GLU A 228 -22.82 -11.59 29.49
C GLU A 228 -22.01 -10.48 28.79
N LYS A 229 -21.13 -10.81 27.84
CA LYS A 229 -20.41 -9.83 27.03
C LYS A 229 -21.03 -9.67 25.66
N THR A 230 -20.75 -8.54 25.04
CA THR A 230 -21.23 -8.18 23.70
C THR A 230 -20.05 -7.86 22.79
N ILE A 231 -20.12 -8.31 21.55
CA ILE A 231 -19.17 -7.99 20.48
C ILE A 231 -19.91 -7.48 19.25
N LYS A 232 -19.28 -6.57 18.49
CA LYS A 232 -19.87 -5.98 17.27
C LYS A 232 -18.98 -6.20 16.07
N TYR A 233 -19.61 -6.41 14.91
CA TYR A 233 -18.95 -6.54 13.60
C TYR A 233 -19.60 -5.63 12.58
N ASN A 234 -18.79 -5.05 11.69
CA ASN A 234 -19.28 -4.34 10.50
C ASN A 234 -19.49 -5.35 9.38
N LEU A 235 -20.72 -5.73 9.10
CA LEU A 235 -21.09 -6.71 8.09
C LEU A 235 -20.78 -6.24 6.67
N ALA A 236 -20.69 -4.93 6.40
CA ALA A 236 -20.38 -4.42 5.07
C ALA A 236 -19.03 -4.93 4.52
N LEU A 237 -18.07 -5.24 5.39
CA LEU A 237 -16.79 -5.86 5.01
C LEU A 237 -16.92 -7.31 4.51
N TYR A 238 -17.97 -8.00 4.94
CA TYR A 238 -18.24 -9.40 4.63
C TYR A 238 -19.21 -9.58 3.47
N PHE A 239 -19.90 -8.50 3.05
CA PHE A 239 -20.96 -8.52 2.06
C PHE A 239 -20.84 -7.38 1.03
N ASP A 240 -19.66 -7.18 0.49
CA ASP A 240 -19.39 -6.26 -0.63
C ASP A 240 -19.87 -4.80 -0.38
N GLY A 241 -19.77 -4.35 0.86
CA GLY A 241 -20.12 -2.98 1.25
C GLY A 241 -21.63 -2.71 1.28
N ILE A 242 -22.49 -3.74 1.34
CA ILE A 242 -23.93 -3.57 1.55
C ILE A 242 -24.15 -2.84 2.86
N ALA A 243 -24.97 -1.78 2.85
CA ALA A 243 -25.20 -0.93 4.01
C ALA A 243 -26.36 -1.43 4.90
N ASP A 244 -27.32 -2.16 4.33
CA ASP A 244 -28.55 -2.62 5.01
C ASP A 244 -29.13 -3.90 4.37
N GLY A 245 -30.31 -4.30 4.79
CA GLY A 245 -30.99 -5.48 4.22
C GLY A 245 -30.41 -6.82 4.70
N TYR A 246 -29.79 -6.85 5.86
CA TYR A 246 -29.27 -8.05 6.47
C TYR A 246 -30.35 -8.84 7.22
N SER A 247 -30.31 -10.15 7.10
CA SER A 247 -30.96 -11.07 8.02
C SER A 247 -29.91 -11.85 8.81
N CYS A 248 -30.17 -12.07 10.09
CA CYS A 248 -29.33 -12.92 10.93
C CYS A 248 -30.17 -13.99 11.62
N ASN A 249 -29.61 -15.19 11.71
CA ASN A 249 -30.19 -16.29 12.45
C ASN A 249 -29.14 -16.99 13.30
N ILE A 250 -29.43 -17.20 14.55
CA ILE A 250 -28.60 -17.97 15.48
C ILE A 250 -29.31 -19.27 15.81
N ALA A 251 -28.62 -20.39 15.67
CA ALA A 251 -29.25 -21.72 15.76
C ALA A 251 -29.70 -22.08 17.20
N ASN A 252 -28.98 -21.59 18.21
CA ASN A 252 -29.36 -21.77 19.61
C ASN A 252 -29.29 -20.45 20.39
N ASN A 253 -30.45 -19.86 20.65
CA ASN A 253 -30.59 -18.58 21.34
C ASN A 253 -30.41 -18.65 22.86
N GLU A 254 -30.29 -19.84 23.44
CA GLU A 254 -29.91 -20.00 24.85
C GLU A 254 -28.39 -19.79 25.06
N ILE A 255 -27.59 -20.04 24.04
CA ILE A 255 -26.13 -19.88 24.08
C ILE A 255 -25.74 -18.44 23.78
N ALA A 256 -26.30 -17.84 22.72
CA ALA A 256 -26.04 -16.45 22.32
C ALA A 256 -27.26 -15.85 21.63
N THR A 257 -27.36 -14.52 21.65
CA THR A 257 -28.27 -13.78 20.78
C THR A 257 -27.51 -12.96 19.76
N ALA A 258 -28.14 -12.74 18.59
CA ALA A 258 -27.62 -11.90 17.52
C ALA A 258 -28.69 -10.95 17.01
N SER A 259 -28.33 -9.72 16.75
CA SER A 259 -29.17 -8.72 16.10
C SER A 259 -28.36 -7.89 15.10
N VAL A 260 -29.04 -7.38 14.08
CA VAL A 260 -28.42 -6.50 13.07
C VAL A 260 -29.19 -5.20 12.99
N GLU A 261 -28.47 -4.09 13.00
CA GLU A 261 -28.97 -2.74 12.77
C GLU A 261 -28.10 -2.08 11.69
N GLY A 262 -28.69 -1.75 10.53
CA GLY A 262 -27.93 -1.39 9.34
C GLY A 262 -26.93 -2.49 9.01
N ALA A 263 -25.63 -2.15 8.90
CA ALA A 263 -24.54 -3.12 8.71
C ALA A 263 -23.88 -3.56 10.04
N THR A 264 -24.40 -3.18 11.20
CA THR A 264 -23.80 -3.55 12.49
C THR A 264 -24.44 -4.82 13.05
N LEU A 265 -23.68 -5.92 13.06
CA LEU A 265 -24.01 -7.15 13.76
C LEU A 265 -23.61 -7.01 15.24
N THR A 266 -24.54 -7.26 16.14
CA THR A 266 -24.31 -7.31 17.59
C THR A 266 -24.57 -8.72 18.10
N ILE A 267 -23.60 -9.33 18.79
CA ILE A 267 -23.72 -10.67 19.37
C ILE A 267 -23.53 -10.55 20.89
N LYS A 268 -24.44 -11.11 21.66
CA LYS A 268 -24.32 -11.24 23.13
C LYS A 268 -24.22 -12.70 23.50
N GLY A 269 -23.17 -13.08 24.26
CA GLY A 269 -23.03 -14.40 24.88
C GLY A 269 -23.92 -14.52 26.11
N LEU A 270 -24.68 -15.63 26.22
CA LEU A 270 -25.59 -15.89 27.34
C LEU A 270 -25.10 -17.05 28.21
N LYS A 271 -24.70 -18.15 27.60
CA LYS A 271 -24.28 -19.39 28.29
C LYS A 271 -23.10 -19.99 27.58
N ALA A 272 -22.14 -20.51 28.32
CA ALA A 272 -20.97 -21.20 27.74
C ALA A 272 -21.43 -22.34 26.82
N GLY A 273 -20.87 -22.37 25.62
CA GLY A 273 -21.20 -23.34 24.59
C GLY A 273 -20.88 -22.84 23.18
N SER A 274 -21.35 -23.54 22.18
CA SER A 274 -21.13 -23.22 20.77
C SER A 274 -22.45 -23.25 20.00
N THR A 275 -22.66 -22.30 19.11
CA THR A 275 -23.83 -22.23 18.23
C THR A 275 -23.44 -21.71 16.85
N SER A 276 -24.25 -21.96 15.84
CA SER A 276 -24.05 -21.46 14.48
C SER A 276 -24.79 -20.14 14.28
N LEU A 277 -24.14 -19.19 13.63
CA LEU A 277 -24.70 -17.95 13.15
C LEU A 277 -24.75 -17.98 11.63
N THR A 278 -25.87 -17.60 11.05
CA THR A 278 -26.06 -17.44 9.60
C THR A 278 -26.46 -15.99 9.32
N ILE A 279 -25.75 -15.34 8.40
CA ILE A 279 -26.05 -13.98 7.92
C ILE A 279 -26.33 -14.05 6.43
N THR A 280 -27.37 -13.37 5.97
CA THR A 280 -27.72 -13.25 4.55
C THR A 280 -27.98 -11.81 4.18
N ALA A 281 -27.41 -11.36 3.06
CA ALA A 281 -27.65 -10.05 2.45
C ALA A 281 -27.28 -10.10 0.95
N GLY A 282 -28.02 -9.36 0.11
CA GLY A 282 -27.73 -9.25 -1.33
C GLY A 282 -27.61 -10.57 -2.06
N GLY A 283 -28.38 -11.59 -1.66
CA GLY A 283 -28.32 -12.92 -2.25
C GLY A 283 -27.12 -13.78 -1.83
N LYS A 284 -26.24 -13.27 -0.95
CA LYS A 284 -25.11 -14.01 -0.39
C LYS A 284 -25.43 -14.49 1.01
N THR A 285 -24.91 -15.66 1.38
CA THR A 285 -25.03 -16.21 2.75
C THR A 285 -23.65 -16.57 3.27
N GLN A 286 -23.38 -16.18 4.51
CA GLN A 286 -22.20 -16.58 5.25
C GLN A 286 -22.58 -17.19 6.60
N THR A 287 -21.79 -18.16 7.05
CA THR A 287 -21.97 -18.84 8.33
C THR A 287 -20.71 -18.72 9.17
N ALA A 288 -20.89 -18.61 10.48
CA ALA A 288 -19.81 -18.59 11.46
C ALA A 288 -20.19 -19.41 12.69
N THR A 289 -19.20 -19.93 13.39
CA THR A 289 -19.40 -20.53 14.71
C THR A 289 -19.26 -19.42 15.77
N VAL A 290 -20.27 -19.28 16.63
CA VAL A 290 -20.22 -18.44 17.82
C VAL A 290 -19.87 -19.32 19.02
N MET A 291 -18.73 -19.05 19.66
CA MET A 291 -18.26 -19.73 20.86
C MET A 291 -18.38 -18.79 22.06
N VAL A 292 -19.23 -19.14 23.00
CA VAL A 292 -19.40 -18.42 24.25
C VAL A 292 -18.57 -19.10 25.33
N ARG A 293 -17.68 -18.34 25.97
CA ARG A 293 -16.78 -18.85 27.01
C ARG A 293 -17.03 -18.17 28.33
N GLN A 294 -16.90 -18.94 29.41
CA GLN A 294 -16.92 -18.43 30.78
C GLN A 294 -15.51 -18.01 31.16
N GLY A 295 -15.31 -16.73 31.51
CA GLY A 295 -14.01 -16.16 31.86
C GLY A 295 -13.88 -14.68 31.47
N ALA A 296 -12.84 -14.03 31.97
CA ALA A 296 -12.63 -12.58 31.79
C ALA A 296 -12.17 -12.18 30.38
N ASN A 297 -11.77 -13.12 29.56
CA ASN A 297 -11.10 -12.85 28.28
C ASN A 297 -12.02 -13.10 27.09
N SER A 298 -12.53 -12.00 26.48
CA SER A 298 -13.40 -12.05 25.31
C SER A 298 -12.66 -12.38 23.99
N ASN A 299 -11.32 -12.39 23.97
CA ASN A 299 -10.51 -12.50 22.78
C ASN A 299 -10.10 -13.96 22.43
N GLY A 300 -10.64 -14.95 23.14
CA GLY A 300 -10.37 -16.36 22.83
C GLY A 300 -9.06 -16.94 23.38
N TRP A 301 -8.25 -16.15 24.05
CA TRP A 301 -7.09 -16.62 24.80
C TRP A 301 -7.48 -16.94 26.23
N MET A 302 -7.20 -18.12 26.69
CA MET A 302 -7.33 -18.50 28.12
C MET A 302 -6.04 -18.18 28.83
#